data_8080195b55b73f58354f477bfc80bf1c
#
_entry.id   8080195b55b73f58354f477bfc80bf1c
#
_cell.length_a   1.000
_cell.length_b   1.000
_cell.length_c   1.000
_cell.angle_alpha   90.00
_cell.angle_beta   90.00
_cell.angle_gamma   90.00
#
_symmetry.space_group_name_H-M   'P 1'
#
loop_
_entity.id
_entity.type
_entity.pdbx_description
1 polymer ?
#
loop_
_entity_poly.entity_id
_entity_poly.type
_entity_poly.pdbx_seq_one_letter_code
_entity_poly.pdbx_strand_id
1 'polypeptide(L)'
;MAAAQPAARDSMRENRTAAAVERVPGATRIMGVDPGLTRCGFSMLDMTADRKAHFVNVGVAGTIPAESLDQRILWIFNAASHWLDTYKPDALAIERIFAQEQVNTVIGTAHASGAVISAAAMRGVPVFFHTPSEVKAAVTGSGRADKASVGRMVTRILGLDSMPKPADAADALAIAICHGWRGGGIGSGINMAAQTQTHQGSRPAQAPRGGSL
;
A
#
# COMPACT_ATOMS: atom_id res chain seq x y z
N MET A 1 23.57 -23.28 -23.25
CA MET A 1 22.26 -22.90 -23.82
C MET A 1 21.79 -21.67 -23.07
N ALA A 2 21.90 -20.49 -23.66
CA ALA A 2 21.44 -19.23 -23.08
C ALA A 2 19.92 -19.15 -23.28
N ALA A 3 19.16 -19.18 -22.20
CA ALA A 3 17.71 -18.98 -22.24
C ALA A 3 17.43 -17.52 -22.64
N ALA A 4 16.74 -17.33 -23.76
CA ALA A 4 16.27 -16.04 -24.22
C ALA A 4 15.35 -15.45 -23.16
N GLN A 5 15.68 -14.28 -22.65
CA GLN A 5 14.78 -13.49 -21.79
C GLN A 5 13.62 -13.03 -22.65
N PRO A 6 12.35 -13.28 -22.25
CA PRO A 6 11.20 -12.78 -23.00
C PRO A 6 11.11 -11.26 -22.87
N ALA A 7 10.91 -10.59 -24.01
CA ALA A 7 10.80 -9.15 -24.19
C ALA A 7 9.52 -8.49 -23.61
N ALA A 8 8.96 -9.02 -22.53
CA ALA A 8 7.69 -8.59 -21.94
C ALA A 8 7.81 -7.89 -20.58
N ARG A 9 9.01 -7.45 -20.19
CA ARG A 9 9.25 -6.80 -18.88
C ARG A 9 9.17 -5.27 -18.89
N ASP A 10 8.58 -4.68 -19.93
CA ASP A 10 8.45 -3.22 -20.05
C ASP A 10 7.12 -2.69 -19.45
N SER A 11 6.66 -3.29 -18.34
CA SER A 11 5.38 -2.92 -17.73
C SER A 11 5.52 -2.08 -16.46
N MET A 12 6.71 -1.56 -16.17
CA MET A 12 6.87 -0.55 -15.12
C MET A 12 6.64 0.83 -15.76
N ARG A 13 5.37 1.23 -15.90
CA ARG A 13 5.03 2.57 -16.38
C ARG A 13 5.17 3.56 -15.22
N GLU A 14 6.31 4.20 -15.13
CA GLU A 14 6.52 5.39 -14.30
C GLU A 14 6.11 6.64 -15.10
N ASN A 15 5.39 7.53 -14.48
CA ASN A 15 4.88 8.74 -15.14
C ASN A 15 5.93 9.88 -15.22
N ARG A 16 7.13 9.67 -14.67
CA ARG A 16 8.29 10.55 -14.76
C ARG A 16 9.56 9.75 -14.80
N THR A 17 10.51 10.14 -15.67
CA THR A 17 11.91 9.68 -15.62
C THR A 17 12.49 9.98 -14.24
N ALA A 18 13.12 8.97 -13.63
CA ALA A 18 13.76 9.04 -12.31
C ALA A 18 15.03 9.92 -12.29
N ALA A 19 14.91 11.18 -12.67
CA ALA A 19 15.80 12.20 -12.13
C ALA A 19 15.46 12.29 -10.64
N ALA A 20 16.46 12.24 -9.76
CA ALA A 20 16.26 12.36 -8.32
C ALA A 20 15.32 13.54 -8.04
N VAL A 21 14.05 13.23 -7.76
CA VAL A 21 13.07 14.29 -7.52
C VAL A 21 13.44 14.86 -6.16
N GLU A 22 13.92 16.09 -6.18
CA GLU A 22 14.30 16.81 -4.98
C GLU A 22 13.12 16.80 -4.00
N ARG A 23 13.41 16.43 -2.76
CA ARG A 23 12.39 16.39 -1.71
C ARG A 23 11.98 17.81 -1.33
N VAL A 24 10.70 18.04 -1.16
CA VAL A 24 10.22 19.32 -0.59
C VAL A 24 10.84 19.51 0.80
N PRO A 25 11.52 20.63 1.06
CA PRO A 25 12.19 20.86 2.34
C PRO A 25 11.24 20.71 3.54
N GLY A 26 11.65 19.92 4.53
CA GLY A 26 10.86 19.66 5.75
C GLY A 26 9.64 18.75 5.55
N ALA A 27 9.41 18.22 4.36
CA ALA A 27 8.31 17.30 4.12
C ALA A 27 8.67 15.86 4.50
N THR A 28 7.64 15.10 4.91
CA THR A 28 7.70 13.65 5.05
C THR A 28 7.40 13.01 3.71
N ARG A 29 8.30 12.16 3.19
CA ARG A 29 8.08 11.41 1.95
C ARG A 29 7.37 10.11 2.24
N ILE A 30 6.23 9.90 1.59
CA ILE A 30 5.35 8.77 1.82
C ILE A 30 5.21 7.96 0.53
N MET A 31 5.47 6.66 0.63
CA MET A 31 5.15 5.68 -0.40
C MET A 31 3.76 5.12 -0.15
N GLY A 32 2.83 5.27 -1.08
CA GLY A 32 1.52 4.62 -1.05
C GLY A 32 1.49 3.39 -1.94
N VAL A 33 0.88 2.32 -1.46
CA VAL A 33 0.80 1.04 -2.19
C VAL A 33 -0.62 0.50 -2.18
N ASP A 34 -1.16 0.27 -3.38
CA ASP A 34 -2.35 -0.53 -3.63
C ASP A 34 -1.89 -1.94 -4.07
N PRO A 35 -1.91 -2.95 -3.16
CA PRO A 35 -1.29 -4.23 -3.43
C PRO A 35 -2.17 -5.13 -4.28
N GLY A 36 -1.62 -5.64 -5.37
CA GLY A 36 -2.24 -6.67 -6.20
C GLY A 36 -1.22 -7.48 -6.96
N LEU A 37 -1.41 -8.81 -7.03
CA LEU A 37 -0.44 -9.69 -7.67
C LEU A 37 -0.40 -9.49 -9.20
N THR A 38 -1.51 -9.16 -9.83
CA THR A 38 -1.56 -8.89 -11.28
C THR A 38 -1.14 -7.46 -11.59
N ARG A 39 -1.54 -6.51 -10.75
CA ARG A 39 -1.14 -5.10 -10.81
C ARG A 39 -0.98 -4.57 -9.40
N CYS A 40 0.19 -4.03 -9.10
CA CYS A 40 0.50 -3.38 -7.84
C CYS A 40 0.72 -1.89 -8.10
N GLY A 41 -0.13 -1.04 -7.55
CA GLY A 41 -0.01 0.41 -7.65
C GLY A 41 1.03 0.95 -6.67
N PHE A 42 1.89 1.84 -7.14
CA PHE A 42 2.87 2.55 -6.33
C PHE A 42 2.70 4.05 -6.50
N SER A 43 2.82 4.80 -5.43
CA SER A 43 2.83 6.26 -5.47
C SER A 43 3.88 6.82 -4.52
N MET A 44 4.31 8.05 -4.80
CA MET A 44 5.22 8.79 -3.94
C MET A 44 4.71 10.22 -3.78
N LEU A 45 4.60 10.68 -2.55
CA LEU A 45 4.19 12.04 -2.18
C LEU A 45 5.17 12.63 -1.16
N ASP A 46 5.35 13.94 -1.23
CA ASP A 46 5.94 14.72 -0.14
C ASP A 46 4.81 15.44 0.60
N MET A 47 4.66 15.17 1.91
CA MET A 47 3.65 15.76 2.77
C MET A 47 4.29 16.79 3.70
N THR A 48 3.90 18.05 3.58
CA THR A 48 4.39 19.14 4.43
C THR A 48 3.64 19.20 5.77
N ALA A 49 4.21 19.89 6.74
CA ALA A 49 3.63 20.02 8.10
C ALA A 49 2.24 20.70 8.09
N ASP A 50 1.96 21.58 7.12
CA ASP A 50 0.66 22.19 6.88
C ASP A 50 -0.32 21.27 6.14
N ARG A 51 0.03 19.97 6.00
CA ARG A 51 -0.79 18.90 5.41
C ARG A 51 -1.04 19.07 3.90
N LYS A 52 -0.20 19.81 3.21
CA LYS A 52 -0.23 19.91 1.75
C LYS A 52 0.52 18.74 1.13
N ALA A 53 -0.14 18.04 0.22
CA ALA A 53 0.44 16.93 -0.53
C ALA A 53 1.08 17.42 -1.82
N HIS A 54 2.32 17.09 -2.04
CA HIS A 54 3.05 17.38 -3.28
C HIS A 54 3.30 16.07 -4.03
N PHE A 55 2.86 16.04 -5.27
CA PHE A 55 3.05 14.88 -6.14
C PHE A 55 4.53 14.70 -6.49
N VAL A 56 5.05 13.49 -6.29
CA VAL A 56 6.42 13.11 -6.70
C VAL A 56 6.38 12.18 -7.89
N ASN A 57 5.76 11.00 -7.74
CA ASN A 57 5.60 10.03 -8.83
C ASN A 57 4.45 9.06 -8.58
N VAL A 58 3.99 8.38 -9.64
CA VAL A 58 3.02 7.30 -9.56
C VAL A 58 3.27 6.28 -10.67
N GLY A 59 3.09 5.00 -10.37
CA GLY A 59 3.28 3.92 -11.36
C GLY A 59 2.55 2.64 -10.95
N VAL A 60 2.59 1.67 -11.85
CA VAL A 60 2.00 0.34 -11.61
C VAL A 60 2.99 -0.73 -12.09
N ALA A 61 3.29 -1.68 -11.22
CA ALA A 61 4.00 -2.89 -11.60
C ALA A 61 2.99 -3.98 -11.98
N GLY A 62 3.03 -4.41 -13.23
CA GLY A 62 2.21 -5.50 -13.74
C GLY A 62 2.98 -6.81 -13.76
N THR A 63 2.29 -7.93 -13.50
CA THR A 63 2.84 -9.28 -13.71
C THR A 63 2.05 -10.03 -14.77
N ILE A 64 2.67 -11.02 -15.39
CA ILE A 64 2.05 -11.84 -16.40
C ILE A 64 1.34 -13.03 -15.73
N PRO A 65 0.02 -13.21 -15.87
CA PRO A 65 -0.72 -14.29 -15.20
C PRO A 65 -0.22 -15.71 -15.55
N ALA A 66 0.40 -15.90 -16.72
CA ALA A 66 0.96 -17.18 -17.14
C ALA A 66 2.30 -17.51 -16.50
N GLU A 67 2.95 -16.56 -15.84
CA GLU A 67 4.19 -16.83 -15.08
C GLU A 67 3.87 -17.54 -13.76
N SER A 68 4.88 -18.28 -13.25
CA SER A 68 4.76 -18.96 -11.96
C SER A 68 4.61 -17.95 -10.80
N LEU A 69 3.96 -18.38 -9.74
CA LEU A 69 3.65 -17.51 -8.59
C LEU A 69 4.91 -16.89 -7.96
N ASP A 70 5.97 -17.67 -7.82
CA ASP A 70 7.24 -17.22 -7.26
C ASP A 70 7.89 -16.12 -8.10
N GLN A 71 7.87 -16.23 -9.44
CA GLN A 71 8.38 -15.20 -10.34
C GLN A 71 7.56 -13.90 -10.28
N ARG A 72 6.24 -14.02 -10.18
CA ARG A 72 5.36 -12.86 -10.03
C ARG A 72 5.59 -12.14 -8.69
N ILE A 73 5.74 -12.89 -7.58
CA ILE A 73 6.05 -12.33 -6.26
C ILE A 73 7.41 -11.64 -6.28
N LEU A 74 8.43 -12.29 -6.86
CA LEU A 74 9.77 -11.72 -7.01
C LEU A 74 9.76 -10.43 -7.82
N TRP A 75 8.94 -10.36 -8.89
CA TRP A 75 8.78 -9.14 -9.69
C TRP A 75 8.21 -7.98 -8.85
N ILE A 76 7.15 -8.22 -8.07
CA ILE A 76 6.58 -7.19 -7.18
C ILE A 76 7.60 -6.76 -6.11
N PHE A 77 8.34 -7.70 -5.53
CA PHE A 77 9.40 -7.40 -4.56
C PHE A 77 10.48 -6.49 -5.16
N ASN A 78 10.94 -6.81 -6.37
CA ASN A 78 11.97 -6.04 -7.07
C ASN A 78 11.45 -4.63 -7.45
N ALA A 79 10.20 -4.54 -7.90
CA ALA A 79 9.55 -3.26 -8.18
C ALA A 79 9.46 -2.38 -6.93
N ALA A 80 8.97 -2.92 -5.82
CA ALA A 80 8.91 -2.22 -4.54
C ALA A 80 10.32 -1.79 -4.06
N SER A 81 11.31 -2.69 -4.19
CA SER A 81 12.69 -2.41 -3.86
C SER A 81 13.25 -1.24 -4.68
N HIS A 82 13.01 -1.23 -5.98
CA HIS A 82 13.43 -0.12 -6.86
C HIS A 82 12.82 1.22 -6.42
N TRP A 83 11.52 1.26 -6.11
CA TRP A 83 10.86 2.47 -5.64
C TRP A 83 11.42 2.96 -4.29
N LEU A 84 11.63 2.04 -3.35
CA LEU A 84 12.19 2.34 -2.02
C LEU A 84 13.62 2.89 -2.15
N ASP A 85 14.46 2.30 -2.99
CA ASP A 85 15.86 2.72 -3.19
C ASP A 85 15.96 4.06 -3.94
N THR A 86 15.08 4.28 -4.91
CA THR A 86 15.07 5.49 -5.75
C THR A 86 14.57 6.71 -4.97
N TYR A 87 13.45 6.56 -4.27
CA TYR A 87 12.76 7.71 -3.65
C TYR A 87 13.03 7.86 -2.16
N LYS A 88 13.54 6.83 -1.47
CA LYS A 88 13.89 6.81 -0.06
C LYS A 88 12.78 7.40 0.82
N PRO A 89 11.59 6.79 0.86
CA PRO A 89 10.47 7.27 1.67
C PRO A 89 10.74 7.11 3.16
N ASP A 90 10.14 7.99 3.97
CA ASP A 90 10.18 7.93 5.43
C ASP A 90 9.14 6.95 5.97
N ALA A 91 8.09 6.65 5.18
CA ALA A 91 7.01 5.73 5.54
C ALA A 91 6.44 5.06 4.29
N LEU A 92 5.97 3.82 4.47
CA LEU A 92 5.18 3.09 3.50
C LEU A 92 3.76 2.92 4.03
N ALA A 93 2.76 3.41 3.28
CA ALA A 93 1.35 3.22 3.54
C ALA A 93 0.78 2.19 2.58
N ILE A 94 0.08 1.18 3.09
CA ILE A 94 -0.48 0.08 2.29
C ILE A 94 -1.93 -0.18 2.68
N GLU A 95 -2.76 -0.57 1.72
CA GLU A 95 -4.14 -0.95 2.01
C GLU A 95 -4.19 -2.26 2.81
N ARG A 96 -5.05 -2.26 3.84
CA ARG A 96 -5.30 -3.46 4.66
C ARG A 96 -6.22 -4.41 3.92
N ILE A 97 -5.80 -5.67 3.79
CA ILE A 97 -6.60 -6.74 3.18
C ILE A 97 -7.71 -7.18 4.14
N PHE A 98 -8.92 -7.32 3.62
CA PHE A 98 -10.06 -7.90 4.34
C PHE A 98 -10.51 -9.20 3.68
N ALA A 99 -10.85 -10.19 4.52
CA ALA A 99 -11.27 -11.53 4.09
C ALA A 99 -12.67 -11.59 3.44
N GLN A 100 -13.31 -10.46 3.16
CA GLN A 100 -14.66 -10.39 2.57
C GLN A 100 -14.67 -10.41 1.04
N GLU A 101 -13.51 -10.41 0.39
CA GLU A 101 -13.37 -10.51 -1.06
C GLU A 101 -13.29 -11.97 -1.52
N GLN A 102 -13.31 -12.19 -2.84
CA GLN A 102 -13.13 -13.53 -3.41
C GLN A 102 -11.77 -14.10 -2.99
N VAL A 103 -11.75 -15.33 -2.48
CA VAL A 103 -10.58 -15.99 -1.88
C VAL A 103 -9.32 -15.88 -2.76
N ASN A 104 -9.45 -16.11 -4.06
CA ASN A 104 -8.31 -16.06 -4.99
C ASN A 104 -7.71 -14.64 -5.10
N THR A 105 -8.54 -13.59 -5.06
CA THR A 105 -8.08 -12.21 -5.06
C THR A 105 -7.35 -11.89 -3.76
N VAL A 106 -7.92 -12.29 -2.62
CA VAL A 106 -7.31 -12.09 -1.29
C VAL A 106 -5.94 -12.73 -1.20
N ILE A 107 -5.80 -13.98 -1.67
CA ILE A 107 -4.51 -14.69 -1.66
C ILE A 107 -3.46 -13.96 -2.51
N GLY A 108 -3.82 -13.56 -3.73
CA GLY A 108 -2.92 -12.82 -4.61
C GLY A 108 -2.49 -11.47 -4.02
N THR A 109 -3.43 -10.73 -3.43
CA THR A 109 -3.16 -9.47 -2.74
C THR A 109 -2.27 -9.68 -1.51
N ALA A 110 -2.48 -10.77 -0.74
CA ALA A 110 -1.65 -11.10 0.41
C ALA A 110 -0.19 -11.39 0.02
N HIS A 111 0.03 -12.13 -1.07
CA HIS A 111 1.37 -12.37 -1.60
C HIS A 111 2.07 -11.07 -2.02
N ALA A 112 1.38 -10.20 -2.75
CA ALA A 112 1.92 -8.90 -3.17
C ALA A 112 2.23 -8.02 -1.96
N SER A 113 1.31 -7.94 -0.98
CA SER A 113 1.53 -7.20 0.27
C SER A 113 2.76 -7.72 1.03
N GLY A 114 2.89 -9.04 1.18
CA GLY A 114 4.04 -9.64 1.85
C GLY A 114 5.36 -9.28 1.17
N ALA A 115 5.41 -9.30 -0.16
CA ALA A 115 6.59 -8.91 -0.93
C ALA A 115 6.98 -7.43 -0.69
N VAL A 116 5.99 -6.53 -0.75
CA VAL A 116 6.20 -5.08 -0.52
C VAL A 116 6.64 -4.80 0.92
N ILE A 117 5.97 -5.40 1.90
CA ILE A 117 6.30 -5.25 3.32
C ILE A 117 7.71 -5.75 3.60
N SER A 118 8.11 -6.88 3.03
CA SER A 118 9.46 -7.43 3.19
C SER A 118 10.51 -6.50 2.60
N ALA A 119 10.25 -5.93 1.41
CA ALA A 119 11.15 -4.96 0.77
C ALA A 119 11.35 -3.70 1.63
N ALA A 120 10.28 -3.19 2.27
CA ALA A 120 10.33 -2.05 3.18
C ALA A 120 11.07 -2.38 4.47
N ALA A 121 10.77 -3.54 5.08
CA ALA A 121 11.40 -3.99 6.33
C ALA A 121 12.92 -4.17 6.19
N MET A 122 13.40 -4.71 5.07
CA MET A 122 14.83 -4.84 4.78
C MET A 122 15.56 -3.49 4.71
N ARG A 123 14.84 -2.38 4.50
CA ARG A 123 15.36 -1.01 4.44
C ARG A 123 15.07 -0.17 5.68
N GLY A 124 14.44 -0.78 6.70
CA GLY A 124 14.04 -0.08 7.91
C GLY A 124 12.94 0.96 7.71
N VAL A 125 12.21 0.89 6.57
CA VAL A 125 11.08 1.79 6.30
C VAL A 125 9.85 1.30 7.06
N PRO A 126 9.25 2.11 7.96
CA PRO A 126 8.08 1.73 8.72
C PRO A 126 6.85 1.56 7.81
N VAL A 127 6.03 0.53 8.10
CA VAL A 127 4.85 0.19 7.31
C VAL A 127 3.58 0.47 8.09
N PHE A 128 2.63 1.17 7.47
CA PHE A 128 1.35 1.57 8.04
C PHE A 128 0.19 1.04 7.19
N PHE A 129 -0.85 0.54 7.88
CA PHE A 129 -2.01 -0.07 7.23
C PHE A 129 -3.23 0.85 7.32
N HIS A 130 -3.93 1.01 6.20
CA HIS A 130 -5.18 1.77 6.12
C HIS A 130 -6.29 0.91 5.53
N THR A 131 -7.50 1.02 6.08
CA THR A 131 -8.66 0.34 5.53
C THR A 131 -9.19 1.09 4.30
N PRO A 132 -9.88 0.40 3.35
CA PRO A 132 -10.50 1.07 2.20
C PRO A 132 -11.44 2.20 2.58
N SER A 133 -12.22 2.02 3.66
CA SER A 133 -13.13 3.05 4.16
C SER A 133 -12.42 4.27 4.75
N GLU A 134 -11.28 4.07 5.42
CA GLU A 134 -10.45 5.16 5.92
C GLU A 134 -9.84 5.97 4.78
N VAL A 135 -9.31 5.29 3.75
CA VAL A 135 -8.75 5.95 2.56
C VAL A 135 -9.83 6.80 1.87
N LYS A 136 -11.00 6.22 1.60
CA LYS A 136 -12.12 6.94 1.00
C LYS A 136 -12.55 8.14 1.83
N ALA A 137 -12.73 7.95 3.15
CA ALA A 137 -13.14 9.03 4.05
C ALA A 137 -12.11 10.15 4.12
N ALA A 138 -10.81 9.83 4.15
CA ALA A 138 -9.76 10.84 4.16
C ALA A 138 -9.79 11.72 2.93
N VAL A 139 -9.89 11.12 1.73
CA VAL A 139 -9.80 11.83 0.45
C VAL A 139 -11.09 12.53 0.06
N THR A 140 -12.26 11.94 0.35
CA THR A 140 -13.56 12.44 -0.15
C THR A 140 -14.48 12.96 0.94
N GLY A 141 -14.15 12.76 2.22
CA GLY A 141 -15.04 13.00 3.35
C GLY A 141 -16.06 11.87 3.61
N SER A 142 -16.12 10.83 2.76
CA SER A 142 -17.09 9.72 2.89
C SER A 142 -16.42 8.37 2.68
N GLY A 143 -16.49 7.49 3.68
CA GLY A 143 -15.98 6.11 3.59
C GLY A 143 -16.74 5.20 2.60
N ARG A 144 -17.87 5.67 2.06
CA ARG A 144 -18.69 4.97 1.07
C ARG A 144 -18.54 5.50 -0.35
N ALA A 145 -17.60 6.45 -0.57
CA ALA A 145 -17.37 7.04 -1.89
C ALA A 145 -17.01 5.96 -2.93
N ASP A 146 -17.46 6.18 -4.17
CA ASP A 146 -17.08 5.36 -5.32
C ASP A 146 -15.65 5.65 -5.80
N LYS A 147 -15.08 4.75 -6.58
CA LYS A 147 -13.71 4.89 -7.12
C LYS A 147 -13.55 6.14 -7.99
N ALA A 148 -14.56 6.51 -8.77
CA ALA A 148 -14.50 7.70 -9.61
C ALA A 148 -14.41 8.99 -8.78
N SER A 149 -15.14 9.06 -7.68
CA SER A 149 -15.08 10.18 -6.72
C SER A 149 -13.70 10.26 -6.05
N VAL A 150 -13.13 9.13 -5.62
CA VAL A 150 -11.77 9.09 -5.09
C VAL A 150 -10.77 9.62 -6.12
N GLY A 151 -10.81 9.11 -7.35
CA GLY A 151 -9.90 9.53 -8.42
C GLY A 151 -10.01 11.03 -8.73
N ARG A 152 -11.23 11.58 -8.81
CA ARG A 152 -11.43 13.05 -9.01
C ARG A 152 -10.83 13.86 -7.86
N MET A 153 -11.02 13.42 -6.62
CA MET A 153 -10.48 14.14 -5.46
C MET A 153 -8.95 14.06 -5.39
N VAL A 154 -8.35 12.91 -5.68
CA VAL A 154 -6.89 12.77 -5.80
C VAL A 154 -6.34 13.74 -6.84
N THR A 155 -6.94 13.78 -8.02
CA THR A 155 -6.56 14.70 -9.11
C THR A 155 -6.59 16.16 -8.63
N ARG A 156 -7.66 16.55 -7.94
CA ARG A 156 -7.85 17.91 -7.41
C ARG A 156 -6.85 18.25 -6.30
N ILE A 157 -6.66 17.34 -5.33
CA ILE A 157 -5.77 17.54 -4.18
C ILE A 157 -4.33 17.75 -4.65
N LEU A 158 -3.89 16.97 -5.65
CA LEU A 158 -2.53 17.01 -6.17
C LEU A 158 -2.33 17.99 -7.32
N GLY A 159 -3.40 18.67 -7.78
CA GLY A 159 -3.32 19.59 -8.92
C GLY A 159 -2.88 18.92 -10.22
N LEU A 160 -3.32 17.68 -10.46
CA LEU A 160 -2.95 16.94 -11.67
C LEU A 160 -3.81 17.37 -12.85
N ASP A 161 -3.25 17.38 -14.06
CA ASP A 161 -3.97 17.75 -15.30
C ASP A 161 -5.05 16.72 -15.69
N SER A 162 -4.88 15.46 -15.25
CA SER A 162 -5.83 14.38 -15.52
C SER A 162 -5.79 13.32 -14.43
N MET A 163 -6.87 12.52 -14.38
CA MET A 163 -6.94 11.40 -13.43
C MET A 163 -5.86 10.35 -13.75
N PRO A 164 -5.07 9.92 -12.74
CA PRO A 164 -4.07 8.88 -12.91
C PRO A 164 -4.67 7.59 -13.49
N LYS A 165 -3.96 6.98 -14.41
CA LYS A 165 -4.35 5.70 -15.04
C LYS A 165 -3.18 4.72 -14.97
N PRO A 166 -3.44 3.41 -14.77
CA PRO A 166 -4.75 2.79 -14.47
C PRO A 166 -5.28 3.16 -13.07
N ALA A 167 -6.45 2.65 -12.68
CA ALA A 167 -7.12 2.98 -11.41
C ALA A 167 -6.23 2.69 -10.19
N ASP A 168 -5.45 1.61 -10.23
CA ASP A 168 -4.51 1.21 -9.16
C ASP A 168 -3.49 2.34 -8.83
N ALA A 169 -3.17 3.20 -9.80
CA ALA A 169 -2.32 4.38 -9.58
C ALA A 169 -3.02 5.45 -8.74
N ALA A 170 -4.31 5.71 -9.00
CA ALA A 170 -5.10 6.66 -8.22
C ALA A 170 -5.36 6.12 -6.80
N ASP A 171 -5.60 4.82 -6.65
CA ASP A 171 -5.81 4.16 -5.36
C ASP A 171 -4.52 4.26 -4.50
N ALA A 172 -3.34 4.00 -5.07
CA ALA A 172 -2.06 4.16 -4.37
C ALA A 172 -1.81 5.61 -3.91
N LEU A 173 -2.14 6.62 -4.72
CA LEU A 173 -2.05 8.03 -4.32
C LEU A 173 -3.03 8.37 -3.19
N ALA A 174 -4.25 7.85 -3.23
CA ALA A 174 -5.24 8.04 -2.17
C ALA A 174 -4.76 7.47 -0.82
N ILE A 175 -4.09 6.31 -0.83
CA ILE A 175 -3.50 5.67 0.35
C ILE A 175 -2.39 6.55 0.95
N ALA A 176 -1.49 7.09 0.11
CA ALA A 176 -0.43 7.98 0.57
C ALA A 176 -0.98 9.29 1.16
N ILE A 177 -1.99 9.91 0.53
CA ILE A 177 -2.69 11.09 1.05
C ILE A 177 -3.36 10.78 2.39
N CYS A 178 -4.07 9.65 2.49
CA CYS A 178 -4.72 9.21 3.72
C CYS A 178 -3.70 9.12 4.86
N HIS A 179 -2.55 8.51 4.62
CA HIS A 179 -1.50 8.39 5.63
C HIS A 179 -0.99 9.77 6.05
N GLY A 180 -0.64 10.63 5.11
CA GLY A 180 -0.13 11.97 5.40
C GLY A 180 -1.12 12.85 6.18
N TRP A 181 -2.41 12.72 5.93
CA TRP A 181 -3.43 13.51 6.62
C TRP A 181 -3.84 12.95 7.98
N ARG A 182 -3.82 11.64 8.16
CA ARG A 182 -4.19 11.02 9.44
C ARG A 182 -3.08 11.07 10.47
N GLY A 183 -1.87 11.44 10.03
CA GLY A 183 -0.79 11.73 10.93
C GLY A 183 -0.40 10.55 11.80
N GLY A 184 0.01 9.48 11.19
CA GLY A 184 0.94 8.62 11.86
C GLY A 184 2.23 9.39 12.03
N GLY A 185 2.38 10.18 13.09
CA GLY A 185 3.70 10.68 13.45
C GLY A 185 4.66 9.51 13.46
N ILE A 186 5.92 9.74 13.11
CA ILE A 186 6.99 8.75 13.22
C ILE A 186 6.88 8.14 14.63
N GLY A 187 6.36 6.91 14.75
CA GLY A 187 6.15 6.23 16.04
C GLY A 187 4.79 5.55 16.26
N SER A 188 3.74 5.83 15.47
CA SER A 188 2.47 5.08 15.58
C SER A 188 2.38 3.91 14.59
N GLY A 189 3.51 3.28 14.26
CA GLY A 189 3.51 1.98 13.58
C GLY A 189 2.70 1.01 14.44
N ILE A 190 1.64 0.43 13.87
CA ILE A 190 0.89 -0.62 14.55
C ILE A 190 1.85 -1.78 14.72
N ASN A 191 2.33 -1.94 15.96
CA ASN A 191 3.08 -3.12 16.34
C ASN A 191 2.12 -4.31 16.17
N MET A 192 2.28 -5.12 15.13
CA MET A 192 1.43 -6.29 14.85
C MET A 192 1.36 -7.26 16.05
N ALA A 193 2.33 -7.20 16.97
CA ALA A 193 2.33 -7.96 18.20
C ALA A 193 1.20 -7.58 19.17
N ALA A 194 0.65 -6.37 19.10
CA ALA A 194 -0.42 -5.93 20.00
C ALA A 194 -1.83 -6.41 19.58
N GLN A 195 -2.02 -6.88 18.37
CA GLN A 195 -3.35 -7.32 17.89
C GLN A 195 -3.64 -8.82 18.10
N THR A 196 -2.64 -9.62 18.50
CA THR A 196 -2.82 -11.05 18.77
C THR A 196 -3.37 -11.33 20.20
N GLN A 197 -3.42 -10.35 21.08
CA GLN A 197 -3.81 -10.53 22.49
C GLN A 197 -5.28 -10.28 22.83
N THR A 198 -6.12 -9.82 21.92
CA THR A 198 -7.54 -9.54 22.22
C THR A 198 -8.48 -10.73 21.97
N HIS A 199 -7.97 -11.92 21.61
CA HIS A 199 -8.81 -13.11 21.40
C HIS A 199 -8.53 -14.28 22.35
N GLN A 200 -7.82 -14.06 23.48
CA GLN A 200 -7.69 -15.03 24.57
C GLN A 200 -8.39 -14.48 25.83
N GLY A 201 -9.68 -14.76 25.98
CA GLY A 201 -10.36 -14.37 27.23
C GLY A 201 -11.85 -14.60 27.28
N SER A 202 -12.29 -15.83 27.03
CA SER A 202 -13.52 -16.33 27.67
C SER A 202 -13.47 -17.85 27.75
N ARG A 203 -12.73 -18.36 28.75
CA ARG A 203 -12.99 -19.71 29.23
C ARG A 203 -14.37 -19.74 29.84
N PRO A 204 -15.27 -20.68 29.46
CA PRO A 204 -16.50 -20.87 30.18
C PRO A 204 -16.18 -21.37 31.60
N ALA A 205 -16.83 -20.74 32.59
CA ALA A 205 -16.75 -21.14 33.98
C ALA A 205 -17.17 -22.60 34.13
N GLN A 206 -16.29 -23.44 34.72
CA GLN A 206 -16.65 -24.79 35.14
C GLN A 206 -17.70 -24.70 36.25
N ALA A 207 -18.86 -25.34 36.04
CA ALA A 207 -19.88 -25.55 37.05
C ALA A 207 -19.32 -26.37 38.21
N PRO A 208 -19.72 -26.11 39.48
CA PRO A 208 -19.26 -26.88 40.62
C PRO A 208 -19.88 -28.28 40.58
N ARG A 209 -19.03 -29.29 40.73
CA ARG A 209 -19.48 -30.69 40.92
C ARG A 209 -20.17 -30.78 42.29
N GLY A 210 -21.48 -31.03 42.26
CA GLY A 210 -22.25 -31.36 43.42
C GLY A 210 -21.78 -32.69 44.03
N GLY A 211 -21.49 -32.68 45.35
CA GLY A 211 -21.21 -33.87 46.11
C GLY A 211 -22.51 -34.65 46.36
N SER A 212 -22.36 -35.96 46.26
CA SER A 212 -23.39 -36.93 46.64
C SER A 212 -23.34 -37.25 48.12
N LEU A 213 -24.46 -37.44 48.66
CA LEU A 213 -24.69 -38.41 49.71
C LEU A 213 -24.99 -39.76 49.10
#